data_eef55e2d94c5d4b1dabd96b1fa05d6c8
#
_entry.id   eef55e2d94c5d4b1dabd96b1fa05d6c8
#
_cell.length_a   1.000
_cell.length_b   1.000
_cell.length_c   1.000
_cell.angle_alpha   90.00
_cell.angle_beta   90.00
_cell.angle_gamma   90.00
#
_symmetry.space_group_name_H-M   'P 1'
#
loop_
_entity.id
_entity.type
_entity.pdbx_description
1 polymer ?
#
loop_
_entity_poly.entity_id
_entity_poly.type
_entity_poly.pdbx_seq_one_letter_code
_entity_poly.pdbx_strand_id
1 'polypeptide(L)'
;MDAISKPTYMQNQYIVLFLLFGLTSIFAQETPQIIAADSLKSETIDPLRPAKAAFYSAIFPGLGQIYNKKYWKLPLVYGAIGTSVYLYIDNQKSYNLYKDEYKNRLAGNPSSSASLARFDESRLIAAQKGFQRNRDLSALFIVGFYVLNIIDANIDAALSQFNVSENLAFKPAMINNNSTLKNDFGVALNYSF
;
A
#
# COMPACT_ATOMS: atom_id res chain seq x y z
N MET A 1 4.06 -6.88 48.66
CA MET A 1 4.86 -7.27 47.47
C MET A 1 3.91 -7.33 46.29
N ASP A 2 3.65 -6.20 45.66
CA ASP A 2 2.64 -6.10 44.61
C ASP A 2 3.33 -6.22 43.28
N ALA A 3 3.03 -7.33 42.58
CA ALA A 3 3.49 -7.55 41.20
C ALA A 3 2.73 -6.61 40.25
N ILE A 4 3.40 -5.58 39.77
CA ILE A 4 2.88 -4.65 38.76
C ILE A 4 2.67 -5.43 37.48
N SER A 5 1.41 -5.74 37.17
CA SER A 5 1.02 -6.33 35.88
C SER A 5 1.28 -5.31 34.78
N LYS A 6 2.22 -5.59 33.88
CA LYS A 6 2.47 -4.78 32.68
C LYS A 6 1.22 -4.80 31.79
N PRO A 7 0.76 -3.65 31.28
CA PRO A 7 -0.43 -3.60 30.45
C PRO A 7 -0.24 -4.37 29.14
N THR A 8 -1.18 -5.24 28.83
CA THR A 8 -1.21 -6.16 27.67
C THR A 8 -1.09 -5.46 26.30
N TYR A 9 -1.35 -4.14 26.22
CA TYR A 9 -1.21 -3.40 24.95
C TYR A 9 0.25 -3.24 24.50
N MET A 10 1.21 -3.18 25.41
CA MET A 10 2.64 -3.08 25.08
C MET A 10 3.16 -4.39 24.45
N GLN A 11 2.61 -5.53 24.82
CA GLN A 11 3.00 -6.82 24.25
C GLN A 11 2.55 -6.97 22.80
N ASN A 12 1.38 -6.45 22.46
CA ASN A 12 0.87 -6.46 21.09
C ASN A 12 1.66 -5.53 20.14
N GLN A 13 2.23 -4.45 20.65
CA GLN A 13 3.03 -3.51 19.86
C GLN A 13 4.33 -4.16 19.36
N TYR A 14 4.98 -5.00 20.16
CA TYR A 14 6.17 -5.74 19.75
C TYR A 14 5.88 -6.85 18.74
N ILE A 15 4.71 -7.48 18.81
CA ILE A 15 4.27 -8.49 17.85
C ILE A 15 4.06 -7.86 16.47
N VAL A 16 3.45 -6.67 16.40
CA VAL A 16 3.25 -5.92 15.16
C VAL A 16 4.59 -5.47 14.57
N LEU A 17 5.53 -4.98 15.41
CA LEU A 17 6.89 -4.61 14.99
C LEU A 17 7.68 -5.82 14.49
N PHE A 18 7.56 -6.97 15.14
CA PHE A 18 8.23 -8.22 14.74
C PHE A 18 7.69 -8.77 13.42
N LEU A 19 6.37 -8.68 13.19
CA LEU A 19 5.73 -9.04 11.92
C LEU A 19 6.16 -8.11 10.78
N LEU A 20 6.28 -6.80 11.03
CA LEU A 20 6.78 -5.83 10.05
C LEU A 20 8.27 -6.05 9.71
N PHE A 21 9.09 -6.42 10.69
CA PHE A 21 10.52 -6.68 10.48
C PHE A 21 10.79 -8.05 9.84
N GLY A 22 9.94 -9.05 10.11
CA GLY A 22 10.04 -10.39 9.52
C GLY A 22 9.75 -10.43 8.02
N LEU A 23 8.95 -9.50 7.51
CA LEU A 23 8.60 -9.41 6.08
C LEU A 23 9.75 -8.89 5.21
N THR A 24 10.75 -8.21 5.78
CA THR A 24 11.88 -7.67 5.01
C THR A 24 12.96 -8.71 4.70
N SER A 25 12.99 -9.83 5.41
CA SER A 25 14.03 -10.85 5.26
C SER A 25 13.80 -11.82 4.08
N ILE A 26 12.63 -11.80 3.46
CA ILE A 26 12.27 -12.72 2.37
C ILE A 26 12.81 -12.27 1.00
N PHE A 27 13.26 -11.01 0.88
CA PHE A 27 13.70 -10.44 -0.40
C PHE A 27 15.21 -10.50 -0.65
N ALA A 28 16.01 -11.16 0.22
CA ALA A 28 17.47 -11.07 0.19
C ALA A 28 18.18 -12.28 -0.44
N GLN A 29 17.50 -13.10 -1.25
CA GLN A 29 18.17 -14.20 -1.97
C GLN A 29 17.91 -14.15 -3.46
N GLU A 30 18.46 -13.16 -4.13
CA GLU A 30 18.76 -13.28 -5.57
C GLU A 30 20.18 -13.86 -5.71
N THR A 31 20.26 -15.14 -6.00
CA THR A 31 21.49 -15.75 -6.51
C THR A 31 21.85 -15.09 -7.84
N PRO A 32 23.10 -14.63 -8.06
CA PRO A 32 23.50 -14.15 -9.37
C PRO A 32 23.46 -15.32 -10.35
N GLN A 33 22.42 -15.40 -11.14
CA GLN A 33 22.37 -16.28 -12.30
C GLN A 33 23.37 -15.76 -13.34
N ILE A 34 24.39 -16.55 -13.62
CA ILE A 34 25.26 -16.38 -14.77
C ILE A 34 24.35 -16.37 -15.99
N ILE A 35 24.25 -15.22 -16.65
CA ILE A 35 23.48 -15.05 -17.89
C ILE A 35 24.23 -15.85 -18.97
N ALA A 36 23.87 -17.11 -19.11
CA ALA A 36 24.08 -17.81 -20.36
C ALA A 36 23.27 -17.07 -21.41
N ALA A 37 23.90 -16.69 -22.51
CA ALA A 37 23.30 -16.00 -23.64
C ALA A 37 22.09 -16.81 -24.13
N ASP A 38 20.93 -16.54 -23.58
CA ASP A 38 19.67 -17.11 -24.04
C ASP A 38 19.18 -16.21 -25.19
N SER A 39 19.18 -16.87 -26.34
CA SER A 39 18.69 -16.42 -27.62
C SER A 39 17.51 -15.47 -27.53
N LEU A 40 17.55 -14.42 -28.33
CA LEU A 40 16.51 -13.46 -28.71
C LEU A 40 15.11 -14.12 -28.79
N LYS A 41 14.49 -14.32 -27.65
CA LYS A 41 13.08 -14.65 -27.57
C LYS A 41 12.33 -13.34 -27.74
N SER A 42 12.01 -13.02 -29.00
CA SER A 42 11.03 -11.98 -29.32
C SER A 42 9.79 -12.26 -28.48
N GLU A 43 9.63 -11.57 -27.37
CA GLU A 43 8.42 -11.67 -26.54
C GLU A 43 7.27 -11.18 -27.42
N THR A 44 6.44 -12.12 -27.88
CA THR A 44 5.23 -11.78 -28.63
C THR A 44 4.34 -10.91 -27.76
N ILE A 45 4.05 -9.70 -28.23
CA ILE A 45 3.16 -8.76 -27.54
C ILE A 45 1.79 -9.45 -27.37
N ASP A 46 1.37 -9.69 -26.14
CA ASP A 46 0.03 -10.19 -25.81
C ASP A 46 -0.92 -8.98 -25.58
N PRO A 47 -1.77 -8.63 -26.56
CA PRO A 47 -2.66 -7.46 -26.43
C PRO A 47 -3.67 -7.60 -25.29
N LEU A 48 -3.92 -8.82 -24.81
CA LEU A 48 -4.85 -9.09 -23.71
C LEU A 48 -4.19 -9.03 -22.32
N ARG A 49 -2.86 -8.98 -22.23
CA ARG A 49 -2.13 -8.95 -20.95
C ARG A 49 -2.55 -7.81 -20.02
N PRO A 50 -2.70 -6.55 -20.51
CA PRO A 50 -3.19 -5.46 -19.66
C PRO A 50 -4.61 -5.67 -19.15
N ALA A 51 -5.50 -6.16 -20.02
CA ALA A 51 -6.88 -6.47 -19.64
C ALA A 51 -6.96 -7.58 -18.60
N LYS A 52 -6.15 -8.64 -18.72
CA LYS A 52 -6.05 -9.72 -17.73
C LYS A 52 -5.58 -9.20 -16.38
N ALA A 53 -4.54 -8.36 -16.34
CA ALA A 53 -4.03 -7.76 -15.11
C ALA A 53 -5.07 -6.89 -14.41
N ALA A 54 -5.78 -6.05 -15.17
CA ALA A 54 -6.90 -5.24 -14.67
C ALA A 54 -8.03 -6.10 -14.12
N PHE A 55 -8.42 -7.15 -14.84
CA PHE A 55 -9.45 -8.08 -14.41
C PHE A 55 -9.10 -8.80 -13.09
N TYR A 56 -7.87 -9.27 -12.94
CA TYR A 56 -7.42 -9.87 -11.69
C TYR A 56 -7.47 -8.87 -10.53
N SER A 57 -7.03 -7.63 -10.74
CA SER A 57 -7.13 -6.57 -9.72
C SER A 57 -8.56 -6.17 -9.41
N ALA A 58 -9.50 -6.33 -10.37
CA ALA A 58 -10.92 -6.08 -10.17
C ALA A 58 -11.64 -7.20 -9.40
N ILE A 59 -11.11 -8.44 -9.40
CA ILE A 59 -11.64 -9.52 -8.57
C ILE A 59 -11.13 -9.38 -7.14
N PHE A 60 -9.82 -9.15 -6.99
CA PHE A 60 -9.19 -9.02 -5.68
C PHE A 60 -8.04 -7.98 -5.73
N PRO A 61 -8.04 -6.99 -4.82
CA PRO A 61 -7.00 -5.95 -4.82
C PRO A 61 -5.61 -6.59 -4.72
N GLY A 62 -4.70 -6.20 -5.61
CA GLY A 62 -3.33 -6.69 -5.62
C GLY A 62 -3.06 -7.91 -6.50
N LEU A 63 -4.07 -8.66 -6.97
CA LEU A 63 -3.82 -9.82 -7.85
C LEU A 63 -3.18 -9.42 -9.18
N GLY A 64 -3.51 -8.26 -9.73
CA GLY A 64 -2.85 -7.75 -10.93
C GLY A 64 -1.38 -7.44 -10.73
N GLN A 65 -0.99 -6.93 -9.55
CA GLN A 65 0.41 -6.70 -9.19
C GLN A 65 1.17 -8.03 -9.05
N ILE A 66 0.52 -9.07 -8.51
CA ILE A 66 1.07 -10.43 -8.47
C ILE A 66 1.27 -10.97 -9.89
N TYR A 67 0.25 -10.83 -10.75
CA TYR A 67 0.33 -11.23 -12.15
C TYR A 67 1.48 -10.53 -12.90
N ASN A 68 1.70 -9.24 -12.61
CA ASN A 68 2.79 -8.43 -13.17
C ASN A 68 4.14 -8.64 -12.48
N LYS A 69 4.22 -9.53 -11.46
CA LYS A 69 5.41 -9.78 -10.64
C LYS A 69 5.93 -8.54 -9.88
N LYS A 70 5.07 -7.55 -9.64
CA LYS A 70 5.38 -6.30 -8.91
C LYS A 70 5.01 -6.41 -7.43
N TYR A 71 5.53 -7.43 -6.74
CA TYR A 71 5.19 -7.76 -5.34
C TYR A 71 5.44 -6.64 -4.35
N TRP A 72 6.43 -5.77 -4.61
CA TRP A 72 6.76 -4.64 -3.73
C TRP A 72 5.62 -3.61 -3.61
N LYS A 73 4.69 -3.57 -4.59
CA LYS A 73 3.51 -2.69 -4.56
C LYS A 73 2.39 -3.23 -3.64
N LEU A 74 2.38 -4.52 -3.30
CA LEU A 74 1.33 -5.12 -2.48
C LEU A 74 1.19 -4.47 -1.10
N PRO A 75 2.28 -4.25 -0.32
CA PRO A 75 2.18 -3.58 0.97
C PRO A 75 1.57 -2.18 0.85
N LEU A 76 1.85 -1.46 -0.24
CA LEU A 76 1.31 -0.11 -0.48
C LEU A 76 -0.19 -0.17 -0.75
N VAL A 77 -0.65 -1.10 -1.60
CA VAL A 77 -2.08 -1.29 -1.92
C VAL A 77 -2.87 -1.64 -0.67
N TYR A 78 -2.41 -2.66 0.08
CA TYR A 78 -3.09 -3.08 1.30
C TYR A 78 -2.98 -2.06 2.43
N GLY A 79 -1.88 -1.32 2.52
CA GLY A 79 -1.71 -0.23 3.46
C GLY A 79 -2.71 0.91 3.20
N ALA A 80 -2.86 1.33 1.95
CA ALA A 80 -3.79 2.39 1.58
C ALA A 80 -5.26 1.99 1.81
N ILE A 81 -5.66 0.82 1.31
CA ILE A 81 -7.03 0.31 1.47
C ILE A 81 -7.31 0.00 2.95
N GLY A 82 -6.39 -0.67 3.64
CA GLY A 82 -6.55 -1.06 5.04
C GLY A 82 -6.68 0.14 5.97
N THR A 83 -5.87 1.18 5.78
CA THR A 83 -5.98 2.44 6.54
C THR A 83 -7.33 3.11 6.29
N SER A 84 -7.78 3.16 5.05
CA SER A 84 -9.08 3.76 4.70
C SER A 84 -10.25 2.98 5.32
N VAL A 85 -10.19 1.65 5.33
CA VAL A 85 -11.19 0.79 5.98
C VAL A 85 -11.17 0.99 7.49
N TYR A 86 -10.00 1.07 8.11
CA TYR A 86 -9.87 1.34 9.53
C TYR A 86 -10.52 2.68 9.90
N LEU A 87 -10.21 3.74 9.17
CA LEU A 87 -10.80 5.07 9.38
C LEU A 87 -12.32 5.07 9.17
N TYR A 88 -12.82 4.32 8.18
CA TYR A 88 -14.25 4.14 7.97
C TYR A 88 -14.93 3.51 9.19
N ILE A 89 -14.38 2.42 9.71
CA ILE A 89 -14.95 1.69 10.86
C ILE A 89 -14.90 2.56 12.12
N ASP A 90 -13.82 3.28 12.37
CA ASP A 90 -13.66 4.15 13.53
C ASP A 90 -14.64 5.33 13.51
N ASN A 91 -14.75 6.01 12.36
CA ASN A 91 -15.72 7.09 12.19
C ASN A 91 -17.17 6.58 12.25
N GLN A 92 -17.45 5.36 11.77
CA GLN A 92 -18.77 4.75 11.87
C GLN A 92 -19.15 4.45 13.33
N LYS A 93 -18.22 3.96 14.14
CA LYS A 93 -18.44 3.73 15.57
C LYS A 93 -18.74 5.05 16.29
N SER A 94 -17.93 6.07 16.04
CA SER A 94 -18.10 7.40 16.61
C SER A 94 -19.43 8.03 16.19
N TYR A 95 -19.77 7.94 14.90
CA TYR A 95 -21.06 8.39 14.38
C TYR A 95 -22.24 7.73 15.13
N ASN A 96 -22.20 6.40 15.28
CA ASN A 96 -23.25 5.66 15.98
C ASN A 96 -23.34 6.08 17.46
N LEU A 97 -22.20 6.25 18.14
CA LEU A 97 -22.16 6.68 19.53
C LEU A 97 -22.91 8.00 19.75
N TYR A 98 -22.61 9.03 18.96
CA TYR A 98 -23.28 10.33 19.09
C TYR A 98 -24.73 10.32 18.62
N LYS A 99 -25.03 9.52 17.60
CA LYS A 99 -26.40 9.34 17.11
C LYS A 99 -27.30 8.65 18.14
N ASP A 100 -26.80 7.58 18.77
CA ASP A 100 -27.57 6.81 19.71
C ASP A 100 -27.76 7.60 21.02
N GLU A 101 -26.77 8.36 21.46
CA GLU A 101 -26.90 9.30 22.58
C GLU A 101 -27.98 10.36 22.31
N TYR A 102 -27.98 10.95 21.11
CA TYR A 102 -28.99 11.93 20.72
C TYR A 102 -30.40 11.32 20.75
N LYS A 103 -30.56 10.11 20.19
CA LYS A 103 -31.84 9.38 20.24
C LYS A 103 -32.32 9.07 21.66
N ASN A 104 -31.39 8.64 22.54
CA ASN A 104 -31.69 8.35 23.92
C ASN A 104 -32.23 9.59 24.65
N ARG A 105 -31.67 10.76 24.42
CA ARG A 105 -32.15 12.02 25.00
C ARG A 105 -33.53 12.43 24.46
N LEU A 106 -33.77 12.26 23.17
CA LEU A 106 -35.07 12.51 22.57
C LEU A 106 -36.17 11.60 23.17
N ALA A 107 -35.79 10.38 23.57
CA ALA A 107 -36.69 9.43 24.26
C ALA A 107 -36.88 9.72 25.74
N GLY A 108 -36.26 10.80 26.27
CA GLY A 108 -36.34 11.17 27.69
C GLY A 108 -35.47 10.30 28.63
N ASN A 109 -34.58 9.48 28.06
CA ASN A 109 -33.68 8.63 28.84
C ASN A 109 -32.45 9.42 29.33
N PRO A 110 -31.85 9.05 30.49
CA PRO A 110 -30.61 9.66 30.96
C PRO A 110 -29.46 9.35 29.98
N SER A 111 -28.46 10.25 29.96
CA SER A 111 -27.26 10.06 29.13
C SER A 111 -26.57 8.73 29.38
N SER A 112 -26.15 8.06 28.30
CA SER A 112 -25.50 6.74 28.34
C SER A 112 -24.13 6.77 29.05
N SER A 113 -23.48 7.93 29.09
CA SER A 113 -22.22 8.10 29.82
C SER A 113 -22.04 9.52 30.36
N ALA A 114 -21.30 9.63 31.49
CA ALA A 114 -21.01 10.91 32.15
C ALA A 114 -20.18 11.87 31.22
N SER A 115 -19.41 11.32 30.31
CA SER A 115 -18.65 12.12 29.32
C SER A 115 -19.58 12.77 28.31
N LEU A 116 -20.59 12.07 27.84
CA LEU A 116 -21.56 12.57 26.85
C LEU A 116 -22.59 13.49 27.49
N ALA A 117 -22.89 13.34 28.82
CA ALA A 117 -23.81 14.20 29.53
C ALA A 117 -23.44 15.70 29.47
N ARG A 118 -22.16 16.00 29.28
CA ARG A 118 -21.64 17.38 29.18
C ARG A 118 -21.88 18.02 27.80
N PHE A 119 -22.25 17.23 26.79
CA PHE A 119 -22.51 17.73 25.45
C PHE A 119 -23.93 18.25 25.34
N ASP A 120 -24.08 19.46 24.86
CA ASP A 120 -25.36 20.00 24.44
C ASP A 120 -25.86 19.31 23.17
N GLU A 121 -27.17 19.35 22.88
CA GLU A 121 -27.77 18.73 21.71
C GLU A 121 -27.15 19.22 20.40
N SER A 122 -26.87 20.52 20.32
CA SER A 122 -26.24 21.14 19.16
C SER A 122 -24.84 20.54 18.89
N ARG A 123 -24.08 20.27 19.97
CA ARG A 123 -22.75 19.63 19.88
C ARG A 123 -22.84 18.17 19.48
N LEU A 124 -23.84 17.43 19.97
CA LEU A 124 -24.08 16.05 19.56
C LEU A 124 -24.37 15.94 18.07
N ILE A 125 -25.25 16.85 17.55
CA ILE A 125 -25.56 16.91 16.12
C ILE A 125 -24.33 17.31 15.30
N ALA A 126 -23.56 18.29 15.77
CA ALA A 126 -22.33 18.72 15.08
C ALA A 126 -21.28 17.60 15.03
N ALA A 127 -21.07 16.89 16.14
CA ALA A 127 -20.16 15.74 16.20
C ALA A 127 -20.63 14.62 15.25
N GLN A 128 -21.92 14.27 15.30
CA GLN A 128 -22.51 13.28 14.40
C GLN A 128 -22.25 13.63 12.92
N LYS A 129 -22.54 14.89 12.50
CA LYS A 129 -22.28 15.34 11.13
C LYS A 129 -20.81 15.30 10.75
N GLY A 130 -19.92 15.66 11.68
CA GLY A 130 -18.47 15.58 11.48
C GLY A 130 -17.99 14.15 11.22
N PHE A 131 -18.38 13.21 12.07
CA PHE A 131 -18.01 11.80 11.90
C PHE A 131 -18.68 11.17 10.67
N GLN A 132 -19.91 11.56 10.35
CA GLN A 132 -20.57 11.15 9.10
C GLN A 132 -19.75 11.56 7.89
N ARG A 133 -19.35 12.84 7.81
CA ARG A 133 -18.53 13.34 6.72
C ARG A 133 -17.19 12.59 6.61
N ASN A 134 -16.50 12.39 7.72
CA ASN A 134 -15.23 11.67 7.73
C ASN A 134 -15.38 10.21 7.30
N ARG A 135 -16.44 9.54 7.73
CA ARG A 135 -16.81 8.19 7.29
C ARG A 135 -17.05 8.14 5.77
N ASP A 136 -17.84 9.08 5.25
CA ASP A 136 -18.19 9.12 3.83
C ASP A 136 -16.96 9.43 2.97
N LEU A 137 -16.07 10.30 3.45
CA LEU A 137 -14.76 10.53 2.82
C LEU A 137 -13.90 9.27 2.84
N SER A 138 -13.86 8.53 3.96
CA SER A 138 -13.11 7.27 4.04
C SER A 138 -13.65 6.23 3.06
N ALA A 139 -14.97 6.14 2.89
CA ALA A 139 -15.60 5.28 1.88
C ALA A 139 -15.18 5.68 0.44
N LEU A 140 -15.13 6.99 0.16
CA LEU A 140 -14.66 7.48 -1.13
C LEU A 140 -13.19 7.11 -1.39
N PHE A 141 -12.31 7.20 -0.37
CA PHE A 141 -10.92 6.78 -0.49
C PHE A 141 -10.78 5.27 -0.71
N ILE A 142 -11.60 4.43 -0.08
CA ILE A 142 -11.60 2.97 -0.32
C ILE A 142 -11.87 2.70 -1.82
N VAL A 143 -12.93 3.29 -2.36
CA VAL A 143 -13.30 3.14 -3.78
C VAL A 143 -12.20 3.72 -4.68
N GLY A 144 -11.67 4.91 -4.35
CA GLY A 144 -10.60 5.56 -5.10
C GLY A 144 -9.34 4.72 -5.19
N PHE A 145 -8.84 4.22 -4.07
CA PHE A 145 -7.65 3.35 -4.06
C PHE A 145 -7.89 2.01 -4.76
N TYR A 146 -9.11 1.48 -4.68
CA TYR A 146 -9.47 0.28 -5.41
C TYR A 146 -9.41 0.49 -6.92
N VAL A 147 -9.99 1.57 -7.42
CA VAL A 147 -9.95 1.93 -8.85
C VAL A 147 -8.51 2.21 -9.31
N LEU A 148 -7.74 2.95 -8.51
CA LEU A 148 -6.34 3.23 -8.81
C LEU A 148 -5.51 1.94 -8.89
N ASN A 149 -5.75 0.97 -8.02
CA ASN A 149 -5.10 -0.34 -8.05
C ASN A 149 -5.38 -1.11 -9.36
N ILE A 150 -6.60 -1.05 -9.88
CA ILE A 150 -6.96 -1.67 -11.16
C ILE A 150 -6.23 -0.98 -12.33
N ILE A 151 -6.24 0.35 -12.33
CA ILE A 151 -5.58 1.14 -13.37
C ILE A 151 -4.06 0.90 -13.34
N ASP A 152 -3.43 0.91 -12.16
CA ASP A 152 -2.00 0.65 -12.00
C ASP A 152 -1.62 -0.74 -12.53
N ALA A 153 -2.40 -1.77 -12.23
CA ALA A 153 -2.15 -3.11 -12.74
C ALA A 153 -2.24 -3.19 -14.27
N ASN A 154 -3.18 -2.48 -14.88
CA ASN A 154 -3.33 -2.38 -16.33
C ASN A 154 -2.12 -1.70 -16.97
N ILE A 155 -1.72 -0.55 -16.44
CA ILE A 155 -0.58 0.24 -16.94
C ILE A 155 0.72 -0.55 -16.80
N ASP A 156 0.97 -1.17 -15.65
CA ASP A 156 2.16 -2.00 -15.43
C ASP A 156 2.26 -3.15 -16.44
N ALA A 157 1.14 -3.81 -16.72
CA ALA A 157 1.08 -4.90 -17.69
C ALA A 157 1.31 -4.40 -19.12
N ALA A 158 0.78 -3.23 -19.47
CA ALA A 158 1.02 -2.60 -20.78
C ALA A 158 2.51 -2.23 -20.93
N LEU A 159 3.05 -1.50 -19.94
CA LEU A 159 4.45 -1.04 -19.99
C LEU A 159 5.44 -2.20 -19.97
N SER A 160 5.13 -3.31 -19.30
CA SER A 160 6.02 -4.49 -19.27
C SER A 160 6.21 -5.17 -20.63
N GLN A 161 5.35 -4.89 -21.59
CA GLN A 161 5.46 -5.43 -22.96
C GLN A 161 6.29 -4.54 -23.89
N PHE A 162 6.46 -3.27 -23.52
CA PHE A 162 7.35 -2.37 -24.24
C PHE A 162 8.75 -2.54 -23.65
N ASN A 163 9.53 -3.38 -24.28
CA ASN A 163 10.94 -3.54 -23.92
C ASN A 163 11.65 -2.22 -24.28
N VAL A 164 11.84 -1.36 -23.26
CA VAL A 164 12.57 -0.10 -23.44
C VAL A 164 14.04 -0.46 -23.51
N SER A 165 14.48 -0.75 -24.74
CA SER A 165 15.86 -0.75 -25.18
C SER A 165 16.84 -1.58 -24.34
N GLU A 166 17.03 -2.84 -24.67
CA GLU A 166 18.29 -3.55 -24.42
C GLU A 166 19.49 -2.82 -25.06
N ASN A 167 19.21 -1.83 -25.92
CA ASN A 167 20.20 -1.07 -26.66
C ASN A 167 20.89 0.04 -25.88
N LEU A 168 20.34 0.46 -24.72
CA LEU A 168 20.94 1.49 -23.88
C LEU A 168 21.22 0.93 -22.48
N ALA A 169 22.45 0.59 -22.21
CA ALA A 169 22.88 0.10 -20.91
C ALA A 169 23.83 1.10 -20.24
N PHE A 170 23.48 1.52 -19.01
CA PHE A 170 24.39 2.21 -18.12
C PHE A 170 25.15 1.17 -17.30
N LYS A 171 26.47 1.11 -17.46
CA LYS A 171 27.32 0.22 -16.66
C LYS A 171 28.37 1.03 -15.92
N PRO A 172 28.62 0.76 -14.63
CA PRO A 172 29.79 1.32 -13.99
C PRO A 172 31.03 0.80 -14.71
N ALA A 173 31.94 1.69 -15.10
CA ALA A 173 33.16 1.35 -15.80
C ALA A 173 34.37 1.86 -15.00
N MET A 174 35.39 1.03 -14.91
CA MET A 174 36.71 1.43 -14.43
C MET A 174 37.55 1.78 -15.66
N ILE A 175 37.99 3.02 -15.75
CA ILE A 175 38.85 3.50 -16.81
C ILE A 175 40.29 3.46 -16.30
N ASN A 176 41.08 2.54 -16.83
CA ASN A 176 42.51 2.50 -16.58
C ASN A 176 43.20 3.59 -17.39
N ASN A 177 43.61 4.65 -16.76
CA ASN A 177 44.43 5.67 -17.38
C ASN A 177 45.92 5.22 -17.33
N ASN A 178 46.39 4.66 -18.45
CA ASN A 178 47.78 4.18 -18.58
C ASN A 178 48.82 5.28 -18.40
N SER A 179 48.43 6.58 -18.49
CA SER A 179 49.35 7.73 -18.36
C SER A 179 49.52 8.16 -16.89
N THR A 180 48.60 7.85 -15.99
CA THR A 180 48.65 8.30 -14.59
C THR A 180 48.64 7.16 -13.57
N LEU A 181 48.57 5.88 -14.00
CA LEU A 181 48.50 4.67 -13.15
C LEU A 181 47.37 4.76 -12.08
N LYS A 182 46.33 5.54 -12.31
CA LYS A 182 45.15 5.67 -11.45
C LYS A 182 43.93 5.06 -12.13
N ASN A 183 43.18 4.32 -11.36
CA ASN A 183 41.85 3.81 -11.76
C ASN A 183 40.81 4.90 -11.48
N ASP A 184 40.21 5.43 -12.53
CA ASP A 184 39.10 6.37 -12.42
C ASP A 184 37.77 5.61 -12.55
N PHE A 185 36.83 5.94 -11.69
CA PHE A 185 35.47 5.39 -11.76
C PHE A 185 34.61 6.27 -12.68
N GLY A 186 34.00 5.65 -13.65
CA GLY A 186 33.12 6.32 -14.60
C GLY A 186 31.84 5.53 -14.86
N VAL A 187 30.95 6.12 -15.64
CA VAL A 187 29.73 5.46 -16.14
C VAL A 187 29.87 5.33 -17.67
N ALA A 188 29.85 4.11 -18.16
CA ALA A 188 29.82 3.85 -19.59
C ALA A 188 28.38 3.78 -20.09
N LEU A 189 28.09 4.54 -21.12
CA LEU A 189 26.86 4.48 -21.89
C LEU A 189 27.09 3.61 -23.12
N ASN A 190 26.52 2.39 -23.10
CA ASN A 190 26.59 1.51 -24.26
C ASN A 190 25.29 1.61 -25.06
N TYR A 191 25.37 1.98 -26.30
CA TYR A 191 24.28 1.97 -27.27
C TYR A 191 24.63 0.99 -28.40
N SER A 192 23.79 -0.04 -28.59
CA SER A 192 23.90 -0.99 -29.68
C SER A 192 22.90 -0.61 -30.77
N PHE A 193 23.39 -0.43 -32.00
CA PHE A 193 22.53 -0.14 -33.16
C PHE A 193 21.94 -1.42 -33.74
#